data_89918a778609987a52f064fa4916c85d
#
_entry.id   89918a778609987a52f064fa4916c85d
#
_cell.length_a   1.000
_cell.length_b   1.000
_cell.length_c   1.000
_cell.angle_alpha   90.00
_cell.angle_beta   90.00
_cell.angle_gamma   90.00
#
_symmetry.space_group_name_H-M   'P 1'
#
loop_
_entity.id
_entity.type
_entity.pdbx_description
1 polymer ?
#
loop_
_entity_poly.entity_id
_entity_poly.type
_entity_poly.pdbx_seq_one_letter_code
_entity_poly.pdbx_strand_id
1 'polypeptide(L)'
;MKSGLKILINIAIFFVVVGFVWYMVLSINKNETTYAETTTEKPFISPYELVSSFTLPHEINRFELYNGQLYLSAGEYVYIYDNEGKQLSSFKVKPDVRDITVGEEKIYVLYPSFIEVYSPGGELIHQWEACSELSDYCSFALAGGFVFVTDAENKNICKYTEEGNFIKFISSPQNFIIPSYSFDIESRNDTLYCTNSGRRLIETYTLDGEFIAAFGGPGSKPGSFAGCCNPVYISFSPDGRLFTSEKGNPRISSFERNGKFNEILLNSRTLGGGNKAYEVRADEDKLFVSGKNKISIFEYNKI
;
A
#
# COMPACT_ATOMS: atom_id res chain seq x y z
N MET A 1 43.41 -42.97 23.01
CA MET A 1 42.33 -42.51 23.90
C MET A 1 41.64 -41.20 23.50
N LYS A 2 42.33 -40.19 22.92
CA LYS A 2 41.70 -38.90 22.56
C LYS A 2 40.76 -38.91 21.34
N SER A 3 40.92 -39.88 20.41
CA SER A 3 40.08 -39.97 19.20
C SER A 3 38.69 -40.53 19.49
N GLY A 4 38.57 -41.60 20.28
CA GLY A 4 37.27 -42.21 20.60
C GLY A 4 36.35 -41.31 21.41
N LEU A 5 36.92 -40.50 22.31
CA LEU A 5 36.12 -39.53 23.09
C LEU A 5 35.50 -38.42 22.22
N LYS A 6 36.23 -37.94 21.19
CA LYS A 6 35.72 -36.97 20.24
C LYS A 6 34.55 -37.53 19.41
N ILE A 7 34.63 -38.78 18.97
CA ILE A 7 33.57 -39.45 18.24
C ILE A 7 32.32 -39.60 19.10
N LEU A 8 32.48 -40.02 20.37
CA LEU A 8 31.35 -40.10 21.31
C LEU A 8 30.67 -38.77 21.58
N ILE A 9 31.43 -37.69 21.73
CA ILE A 9 30.93 -36.34 21.91
C ILE A 9 30.15 -35.91 20.67
N ASN A 10 30.65 -36.10 19.46
CA ASN A 10 29.94 -35.74 18.23
C ASN A 10 28.64 -36.52 18.04
N ILE A 11 28.64 -37.82 18.39
CA ILE A 11 27.43 -38.63 18.36
C ILE A 11 26.38 -38.10 19.38
N ALA A 12 26.80 -37.77 20.58
CA ALA A 12 25.91 -37.18 21.59
C ALA A 12 25.33 -35.84 21.13
N ILE A 13 26.14 -34.93 20.55
CA ILE A 13 25.71 -33.68 19.99
C ILE A 13 24.69 -33.91 18.85
N PHE A 14 24.95 -34.86 17.96
CA PHE A 14 24.04 -35.22 16.87
C PHE A 14 22.66 -35.64 17.42
N PHE A 15 22.57 -36.49 18.41
CA PHE A 15 21.29 -36.89 19.00
C PHE A 15 20.57 -35.75 19.73
N VAL A 16 21.32 -34.84 20.38
CA VAL A 16 20.74 -33.64 20.99
C VAL A 16 20.11 -32.72 19.91
N VAL A 17 20.84 -32.50 18.81
CA VAL A 17 20.32 -31.66 17.70
C VAL A 17 19.10 -32.30 17.04
N VAL A 18 19.15 -33.59 16.75
CA VAL A 18 18.00 -34.32 16.17
C VAL A 18 16.81 -34.32 17.13
N GLY A 19 17.01 -34.53 18.42
CA GLY A 19 15.96 -34.45 19.44
C GLY A 19 15.36 -33.05 19.54
N PHE A 20 16.18 -32.01 19.45
CA PHE A 20 15.71 -30.63 19.45
C PHE A 20 14.87 -30.29 18.19
N VAL A 21 15.34 -30.68 17.01
CA VAL A 21 14.61 -30.51 15.77
C VAL A 21 13.27 -31.26 15.82
N TRP A 22 13.29 -32.50 16.30
CA TRP A 22 12.06 -33.29 16.48
C TRP A 22 11.09 -32.65 17.46
N TYR A 23 11.59 -32.12 18.59
CA TYR A 23 10.78 -31.36 19.55
C TYR A 23 10.18 -30.10 18.92
N MET A 24 10.95 -29.35 18.13
CA MET A 24 10.47 -28.16 17.40
C MET A 24 9.36 -28.52 16.41
N VAL A 25 9.55 -29.58 15.62
CA VAL A 25 8.52 -30.05 14.66
C VAL A 25 7.23 -30.47 15.37
N LEU A 26 7.34 -31.22 16.47
CA LEU A 26 6.18 -31.61 17.26
C LEU A 26 5.49 -30.41 17.94
N SER A 27 6.27 -29.42 18.38
CA SER A 27 5.76 -28.19 18.97
C SER A 27 5.02 -27.33 17.96
N ILE A 28 5.53 -27.24 16.71
CA ILE A 28 4.88 -26.52 15.61
C ILE A 28 3.56 -27.23 15.25
N ASN A 29 3.58 -28.54 15.03
CA ASN A 29 2.38 -29.32 14.72
C ASN A 29 1.33 -29.26 15.84
N LYS A 30 1.75 -29.24 17.11
CA LYS A 30 0.83 -29.10 18.24
C LYS A 30 0.18 -27.71 18.30
N ASN A 31 0.93 -26.67 17.92
CA ASN A 31 0.38 -25.33 17.83
C ASN A 31 -0.59 -25.18 16.65
N GLU A 32 -0.31 -25.80 15.50
CA GLU A 32 -1.25 -25.79 14.36
C GLU A 32 -2.56 -26.51 14.69
N THR A 33 -2.52 -27.67 15.37
CA THR A 33 -3.75 -28.39 15.78
C THR A 33 -4.52 -27.66 16.89
N THR A 34 -3.84 -26.92 17.79
CA THR A 34 -4.51 -26.13 18.84
C THR A 34 -5.15 -24.86 18.30
N TYR A 35 -4.60 -24.27 17.22
CA TYR A 35 -5.22 -23.12 16.53
C TYR A 35 -6.44 -23.52 15.68
N ALA A 36 -6.56 -24.77 15.26
CA ALA A 36 -7.68 -25.27 14.47
C ALA A 36 -8.96 -25.60 15.28
N GLU A 37 -8.85 -25.73 16.61
CA GLU A 37 -9.96 -26.25 17.43
C GLU A 37 -10.70 -25.22 18.31
N THR A 38 -10.32 -23.93 18.34
CA THR A 38 -10.90 -22.98 19.30
C THR A 38 -11.32 -21.62 18.75
N THR A 39 -11.73 -21.50 17.49
CA THR A 39 -12.49 -20.31 17.10
C THR A 39 -13.67 -20.72 16.21
N THR A 40 -14.84 -20.85 16.81
CA THR A 40 -16.12 -20.58 16.14
C THR A 40 -16.21 -19.08 15.86
N GLU A 41 -15.21 -18.51 15.18
CA GLU A 41 -15.33 -17.18 14.60
C GLU A 41 -16.40 -17.29 13.52
N LYS A 42 -17.44 -16.48 13.67
CA LYS A 42 -18.44 -16.33 12.62
C LYS A 42 -17.71 -16.11 11.28
N PRO A 43 -18.12 -16.79 10.20
CA PRO A 43 -17.48 -16.60 8.92
C PRO A 43 -17.50 -15.11 8.57
N PHE A 44 -16.35 -14.57 8.14
CA PHE A 44 -16.26 -13.19 7.69
C PHE A 44 -17.23 -13.00 6.52
N ILE A 45 -18.13 -12.05 6.66
CA ILE A 45 -19.04 -11.60 5.60
C ILE A 45 -18.55 -10.19 5.21
N SER A 46 -18.12 -10.05 3.96
CA SER A 46 -17.76 -8.76 3.41
C SER A 46 -18.99 -7.86 3.29
N PRO A 47 -18.90 -6.58 3.67
CA PRO A 47 -19.95 -5.61 3.35
C PRO A 47 -20.02 -5.26 1.85
N TYR A 48 -19.08 -5.76 1.04
CA TYR A 48 -19.01 -5.54 -0.39
C TYR A 48 -19.06 -6.84 -1.16
N GLU A 49 -19.73 -6.84 -2.31
CA GLU A 49 -19.83 -7.96 -3.25
C GLU A 49 -19.17 -7.64 -4.59
N LEU A 50 -18.47 -8.62 -5.17
CA LEU A 50 -17.86 -8.47 -6.50
C LEU A 50 -18.96 -8.45 -7.57
N VAL A 51 -19.09 -7.33 -8.28
CA VAL A 51 -20.12 -7.16 -9.33
C VAL A 51 -19.55 -7.25 -10.73
N SER A 52 -18.34 -6.79 -10.96
CA SER A 52 -17.71 -6.86 -12.28
C SER A 52 -16.19 -6.78 -12.19
N SER A 53 -15.52 -6.99 -13.31
CA SER A 53 -14.07 -6.76 -13.43
C SER A 53 -13.67 -6.61 -14.88
N PHE A 54 -12.58 -5.90 -15.12
CA PHE A 54 -11.94 -5.79 -16.43
C PHE A 54 -10.43 -5.97 -16.34
N THR A 55 -9.78 -6.29 -17.45
CA THR A 55 -8.35 -6.60 -17.51
C THR A 55 -7.64 -5.65 -18.46
N LEU A 56 -6.40 -5.32 -18.14
CA LEU A 56 -5.49 -4.55 -18.98
C LEU A 56 -4.50 -5.47 -19.71
N PRO A 57 -3.89 -5.02 -20.82
CA PRO A 57 -2.86 -5.78 -21.53
C PRO A 57 -1.60 -6.03 -20.71
N HIS A 58 -1.29 -5.12 -19.77
CA HIS A 58 -0.08 -5.13 -18.96
C HIS A 58 -0.39 -5.18 -17.47
N GLU A 59 0.60 -5.51 -16.65
CA GLU A 59 0.49 -5.44 -15.19
C GLU A 59 0.28 -3.98 -14.77
N ILE A 60 -0.69 -3.75 -13.87
CA ILE A 60 -1.00 -2.44 -13.32
C ILE A 60 0.07 -2.10 -12.29
N ASN A 61 0.73 -0.97 -12.46
CA ASN A 61 1.67 -0.45 -11.48
C ASN A 61 0.91 0.27 -10.37
N ARG A 62 0.13 1.27 -10.74
CA ARG A 62 -0.70 2.10 -9.84
C ARG A 62 -1.94 2.59 -10.57
N PHE A 63 -2.94 3.01 -9.80
CA PHE A 63 -4.10 3.66 -10.39
C PHE A 63 -4.67 4.74 -9.47
N GLU A 64 -5.31 5.72 -10.08
CA GLU A 64 -6.02 6.80 -9.41
C GLU A 64 -7.47 6.86 -9.91
N LEU A 65 -8.37 7.26 -9.02
CA LEU A 65 -9.77 7.53 -9.33
C LEU A 65 -10.05 9.02 -9.18
N TYR A 66 -10.31 9.68 -10.28
CA TYR A 66 -10.56 11.11 -10.30
C TYR A 66 -11.79 11.42 -11.16
N ASN A 67 -12.77 12.14 -10.58
CA ASN A 67 -14.02 12.53 -11.26
C ASN A 67 -14.74 11.36 -11.97
N GLY A 68 -14.84 10.20 -11.32
CA GLY A 68 -15.49 9.01 -11.86
C GLY A 68 -14.70 8.31 -12.99
N GLN A 69 -13.46 8.66 -13.21
CA GLN A 69 -12.57 8.02 -14.18
C GLN A 69 -11.38 7.37 -13.49
N LEU A 70 -11.00 6.19 -13.98
CA LEU A 70 -9.84 5.44 -13.52
C LEU A 70 -8.66 5.73 -14.43
N TYR A 71 -7.57 6.22 -13.87
CA TYR A 71 -6.29 6.46 -14.53
C TYR A 71 -5.33 5.35 -14.08
N LEU A 72 -4.97 4.45 -15.00
CA LEU A 72 -4.20 3.25 -14.67
C LEU A 72 -2.86 3.27 -15.40
N SER A 73 -1.77 3.30 -14.66
CA SER A 73 -0.44 3.08 -15.25
C SER A 73 -0.17 1.58 -15.40
N ALA A 74 0.07 1.15 -16.63
CA ALA A 74 0.34 -0.25 -16.93
C ALA A 74 1.28 -0.37 -18.17
N GLY A 75 2.43 -1.03 -18.01
CA GLY A 75 3.48 -1.06 -19.00
C GLY A 75 4.02 0.34 -19.32
N GLU A 76 3.99 0.74 -20.59
CA GLU A 76 4.41 2.08 -21.06
C GLU A 76 3.22 2.99 -21.38
N TYR A 77 2.07 2.79 -20.72
CA TYR A 77 0.87 3.56 -20.98
C TYR A 77 0.17 3.96 -19.67
N VAL A 78 -0.49 5.10 -19.71
CA VAL A 78 -1.61 5.44 -18.85
C VAL A 78 -2.88 5.19 -19.64
N TYR A 79 -3.74 4.32 -19.10
CA TYR A 79 -5.06 4.02 -19.64
C TYR A 79 -6.11 4.77 -18.83
N ILE A 80 -7.10 5.34 -19.49
CA ILE A 80 -8.21 6.02 -18.84
C ILE A 80 -9.49 5.23 -19.12
N TYR A 81 -10.18 4.82 -18.05
CA TYR A 81 -11.42 4.07 -18.08
C TYR A 81 -12.52 4.85 -17.36
N ASP A 82 -13.77 4.61 -17.73
CA ASP A 82 -14.89 5.02 -16.89
C ASP A 82 -15.05 4.07 -15.68
N ASN A 83 -15.96 4.41 -14.77
CA ASN A 83 -16.24 3.62 -13.58
C ASN A 83 -17.03 2.31 -13.85
N GLU A 84 -17.37 2.03 -15.12
CA GLU A 84 -17.97 0.77 -15.57
C GLU A 84 -16.94 -0.16 -16.24
N GLY A 85 -15.70 0.31 -16.42
CA GLY A 85 -14.61 -0.44 -17.00
C GLY A 85 -14.51 -0.37 -18.52
N LYS A 86 -15.09 0.67 -19.16
CA LYS A 86 -14.91 0.95 -20.57
C LYS A 86 -13.73 1.87 -20.78
N GLN A 87 -12.78 1.48 -21.62
CA GLN A 87 -11.65 2.33 -21.97
C GLN A 87 -12.11 3.57 -22.76
N LEU A 88 -11.71 4.73 -22.27
CA LEU A 88 -11.98 6.02 -22.89
C LEU A 88 -10.83 6.48 -23.77
N SER A 89 -9.61 6.42 -23.23
CA SER A 89 -8.39 6.82 -23.95
C SER A 89 -7.16 6.17 -23.35
N SER A 90 -5.99 6.45 -23.93
CA SER A 90 -4.68 6.13 -23.37
C SER A 90 -3.62 7.02 -24.00
N PHE A 91 -2.51 7.21 -23.28
CA PHE A 91 -1.34 7.90 -23.79
C PHE A 91 -0.06 7.20 -23.32
N LYS A 92 1.04 7.45 -24.05
CA LYS A 92 2.31 6.79 -23.77
C LYS A 92 3.07 7.52 -22.66
N VAL A 93 3.70 6.74 -21.76
CA VAL A 93 4.58 7.20 -20.70
C VAL A 93 5.87 6.36 -20.70
N LYS A 94 6.88 6.78 -19.92
CA LYS A 94 8.07 5.95 -19.71
C LYS A 94 7.76 4.71 -18.85
N PRO A 95 8.54 3.64 -18.95
CA PRO A 95 8.42 2.50 -18.04
C PRO A 95 8.78 2.87 -16.60
N ASP A 96 8.52 1.95 -15.66
CA ASP A 96 8.84 2.06 -14.22
C ASP A 96 8.07 3.16 -13.48
N VAL A 97 6.81 3.40 -13.89
CA VAL A 97 5.90 4.26 -13.13
C VAL A 97 5.74 3.75 -11.71
N ARG A 98 5.98 4.62 -10.73
CA ARG A 98 5.85 4.34 -9.30
C ARG A 98 4.48 4.73 -8.77
N ASP A 99 3.93 5.82 -9.29
CA ASP A 99 2.62 6.31 -8.88
C ASP A 99 2.01 7.23 -9.94
N ILE A 100 0.69 7.47 -9.83
CA ILE A 100 -0.07 8.38 -10.67
C ILE A 100 -1.08 9.13 -9.81
N THR A 101 -1.17 10.45 -9.99
CA THR A 101 -2.24 11.25 -9.39
C THR A 101 -2.75 12.29 -10.39
N VAL A 102 -3.99 12.73 -10.18
CA VAL A 102 -4.70 13.60 -11.12
C VAL A 102 -5.19 14.85 -10.41
N GLY A 103 -4.83 16.00 -10.93
CA GLY A 103 -5.39 17.30 -10.55
C GLY A 103 -6.39 17.80 -11.57
N GLU A 104 -6.89 19.02 -11.40
CA GLU A 104 -7.94 19.59 -12.26
C GLU A 104 -7.54 19.66 -13.73
N GLU A 105 -6.28 20.07 -14.04
CA GLU A 105 -5.81 20.26 -15.41
C GLU A 105 -4.49 19.51 -15.70
N LYS A 106 -4.07 18.61 -14.82
CA LYS A 106 -2.78 17.94 -14.91
C LYS A 106 -2.87 16.49 -14.46
N ILE A 107 -2.14 15.62 -15.15
CA ILE A 107 -1.89 14.24 -14.74
C ILE A 107 -0.40 14.18 -14.35
N TYR A 108 -0.14 13.76 -13.13
CA TYR A 108 1.23 13.61 -12.63
C TYR A 108 1.59 12.12 -12.65
N VAL A 109 2.76 11.82 -13.15
CA VAL A 109 3.32 10.46 -13.24
C VAL A 109 4.66 10.45 -12.53
N LEU A 110 4.75 9.64 -11.48
CA LEU A 110 5.92 9.51 -10.63
C LEU A 110 6.82 8.39 -11.12
N TYR A 111 8.11 8.67 -11.18
CA TYR A 111 9.17 7.71 -11.44
C TYR A 111 10.15 7.69 -10.25
N PRO A 112 11.07 6.71 -10.17
CA PRO A 112 12.02 6.63 -9.06
C PRO A 112 12.81 7.93 -8.79
N SER A 113 13.15 8.68 -9.83
CA SER A 113 14.05 9.83 -9.72
C SER A 113 13.58 11.11 -10.44
N PHE A 114 12.32 11.16 -10.88
CA PHE A 114 11.74 12.33 -11.53
C PHE A 114 10.22 12.24 -11.56
N ILE A 115 9.57 13.35 -11.93
CA ILE A 115 8.12 13.45 -12.11
C ILE A 115 7.84 14.01 -13.50
N GLU A 116 6.93 13.42 -14.23
CA GLU A 116 6.39 13.97 -15.47
C GLU A 116 4.97 14.50 -15.24
N VAL A 117 4.68 15.65 -15.82
CA VAL A 117 3.38 16.30 -15.77
C VAL A 117 2.80 16.36 -17.18
N TYR A 118 1.61 15.82 -17.33
CA TYR A 118 0.90 15.73 -18.59
C TYR A 118 -0.38 16.56 -18.56
N SER A 119 -0.82 17.01 -19.75
CA SER A 119 -2.16 17.55 -19.94
C SER A 119 -3.21 16.44 -19.79
N PRO A 120 -4.49 16.75 -19.59
CA PRO A 120 -5.57 15.76 -19.64
C PRO A 120 -5.62 14.98 -20.97
N GLY A 121 -5.11 15.55 -22.06
CA GLY A 121 -4.97 14.90 -23.36
C GLY A 121 -3.77 13.97 -23.52
N GLY A 122 -2.90 13.88 -22.48
CA GLY A 122 -1.72 13.03 -22.49
C GLY A 122 -0.49 13.65 -23.16
N GLU A 123 -0.44 14.97 -23.32
CA GLU A 123 0.73 15.68 -23.83
C GLU A 123 1.67 16.03 -22.65
N LEU A 124 2.95 15.71 -22.78
CA LEU A 124 3.96 16.06 -21.76
C LEU A 124 4.12 17.59 -21.67
N ILE A 125 3.86 18.15 -20.48
CA ILE A 125 3.99 19.59 -20.22
C ILE A 125 5.33 19.90 -19.58
N HIS A 126 5.69 19.16 -18.51
CA HIS A 126 6.91 19.38 -17.73
C HIS A 126 7.51 18.05 -17.26
N GLN A 127 8.82 18.08 -17.02
CA GLN A 127 9.53 17.08 -16.24
C GLN A 127 10.25 17.77 -15.08
N TRP A 128 10.12 17.24 -13.87
CA TRP A 128 10.81 17.74 -12.68
C TRP A 128 11.85 16.72 -12.26
N GLU A 129 13.05 17.18 -12.02
CA GLU A 129 14.09 16.34 -11.45
C GLU A 129 13.87 16.07 -9.96
N ALA A 130 14.43 14.98 -9.46
CA ALA A 130 14.40 14.68 -8.04
C ALA A 130 15.13 15.73 -7.20
N CYS A 131 14.72 15.89 -5.93
CA CYS A 131 15.35 16.83 -5.00
C CYS A 131 16.75 16.37 -4.53
N SER A 132 17.16 15.14 -4.83
CA SER A 132 18.45 14.56 -4.49
C SER A 132 18.85 13.51 -5.53
N GLU A 133 20.14 13.38 -5.80
CA GLU A 133 20.69 12.33 -6.67
C GLU A 133 20.42 10.90 -6.15
N LEU A 134 20.19 10.76 -4.85
CA LEU A 134 19.91 9.49 -4.20
C LEU A 134 18.41 9.21 -4.04
N SER A 135 17.53 10.11 -4.50
CA SER A 135 16.09 9.92 -4.33
C SER A 135 15.59 8.63 -4.98
N ASP A 136 14.73 7.90 -4.28
CA ASP A 136 13.94 6.78 -4.81
C ASP A 136 12.48 6.97 -4.38
N TYR A 137 11.73 7.63 -5.25
CA TYR A 137 10.34 8.03 -5.01
C TYR A 137 9.39 6.84 -5.02
N CYS A 138 8.39 6.87 -4.14
CA CYS A 138 7.43 5.77 -3.97
C CYS A 138 6.00 6.16 -4.31
N SER A 139 5.53 7.28 -3.75
CA SER A 139 4.14 7.73 -3.89
C SER A 139 4.08 9.24 -3.73
N PHE A 140 2.97 9.87 -4.14
CA PHE A 140 2.79 11.29 -4.00
C PHE A 140 1.32 11.69 -3.82
N ALA A 141 1.09 12.86 -3.22
CA ALA A 141 -0.23 13.43 -2.98
C ALA A 141 -0.26 14.92 -3.34
N LEU A 142 -1.41 15.38 -3.81
CA LEU A 142 -1.68 16.79 -4.08
C LEU A 142 -2.47 17.38 -2.91
N ALA A 143 -2.03 18.51 -2.36
CA ALA A 143 -2.78 19.22 -1.31
C ALA A 143 -2.39 20.68 -1.21
N GLY A 144 -3.38 21.57 -1.10
CA GLY A 144 -3.17 23.00 -0.83
C GLY A 144 -2.27 23.74 -1.82
N GLY A 145 -2.26 23.34 -3.11
CA GLY A 145 -1.38 23.90 -4.13
C GLY A 145 0.06 23.40 -4.05
N PHE A 146 0.28 22.24 -3.40
CA PHE A 146 1.59 21.61 -3.28
C PHE A 146 1.54 20.14 -3.70
N VAL A 147 2.71 19.63 -4.05
CA VAL A 147 2.94 18.20 -4.32
C VAL A 147 3.86 17.65 -3.24
N PHE A 148 3.42 16.56 -2.58
CA PHE A 148 4.18 15.87 -1.54
C PHE A 148 4.60 14.51 -2.05
N VAL A 149 5.90 14.20 -2.01
CA VAL A 149 6.48 13.00 -2.60
C VAL A 149 7.22 12.21 -1.53
N THR A 150 6.88 10.95 -1.33
CA THR A 150 7.63 10.08 -0.42
C THR A 150 8.90 9.57 -1.08
N ASP A 151 10.01 9.65 -0.36
CA ASP A 151 11.35 9.25 -0.80
C ASP A 151 11.89 8.18 0.14
N ALA A 152 11.96 6.95 -0.36
CA ALA A 152 12.35 5.80 0.46
C ALA A 152 13.85 5.77 0.80
N GLU A 153 14.70 6.24 -0.10
CA GLU A 153 16.15 6.24 0.14
C GLU A 153 16.53 7.31 1.16
N ASN A 154 16.01 8.52 0.99
CA ASN A 154 16.26 9.62 1.93
C ASN A 154 15.36 9.57 3.18
N LYS A 155 14.35 8.67 3.22
CA LYS A 155 13.43 8.46 4.35
C LYS A 155 12.76 9.74 4.81
N ASN A 156 12.19 10.48 3.86
CA ASN A 156 11.48 11.72 4.10
C ASN A 156 10.34 11.91 3.10
N ILE A 157 9.58 12.98 3.28
CA ILE A 157 8.60 13.46 2.30
C ILE A 157 9.15 14.77 1.72
N CYS A 158 9.28 14.87 0.41
CA CYS A 158 9.67 16.07 -0.31
C CYS A 158 8.43 16.92 -0.60
N LYS A 159 8.42 18.19 -0.23
CA LYS A 159 7.37 19.16 -0.57
C LYS A 159 7.81 20.00 -1.75
N TYR A 160 6.95 20.08 -2.78
CA TYR A 160 7.15 20.89 -4.00
C TYR A 160 5.99 21.86 -4.21
N THR A 161 6.23 22.93 -4.97
CA THR A 161 5.14 23.69 -5.58
C THR A 161 4.53 22.91 -6.75
N GLU A 162 3.36 23.32 -7.25
CA GLU A 162 2.75 22.72 -8.46
C GLU A 162 3.51 23.01 -9.77
N GLU A 163 4.50 23.91 -9.72
CA GLU A 163 5.44 24.18 -10.83
C GLU A 163 6.70 23.29 -10.75
N GLY A 164 6.84 22.46 -9.70
CA GLY A 164 7.96 21.55 -9.51
C GLY A 164 9.16 22.13 -8.76
N ASN A 165 9.00 23.28 -8.09
CA ASN A 165 10.08 23.83 -7.27
C ASN A 165 10.12 23.14 -5.90
N PHE A 166 11.26 22.54 -5.56
CA PHE A 166 11.47 21.95 -4.24
C PHE A 166 11.44 23.02 -3.15
N ILE A 167 10.73 22.73 -2.06
CA ILE A 167 10.57 23.65 -0.93
C ILE A 167 11.35 23.14 0.28
N LYS A 168 11.05 21.93 0.76
CA LYS A 168 11.68 21.35 1.95
C LYS A 168 11.42 19.85 2.09
N PHE A 169 12.16 19.23 3.00
CA PHE A 169 11.90 17.90 3.50
C PHE A 169 10.98 17.92 4.74
N ILE A 170 10.14 16.89 4.86
CA ILE A 170 9.35 16.59 6.04
C ILE A 170 9.82 15.24 6.56
N SER A 171 10.21 15.20 7.84
CA SER A 171 10.77 14.01 8.48
C SER A 171 9.86 13.50 9.59
N SER A 172 9.83 12.20 9.82
CA SER A 172 9.16 11.62 10.97
C SER A 172 9.93 11.92 12.27
N PRO A 173 9.27 12.29 13.37
CA PRO A 173 9.91 12.48 14.67
C PRO A 173 10.56 11.20 15.21
N GLN A 174 10.16 10.02 14.68
CA GLN A 174 10.70 8.72 15.07
C GLN A 174 11.50 8.07 13.93
N ASN A 175 11.81 8.78 12.86
CA ASN A 175 12.37 8.33 11.59
C ASN A 175 11.43 7.37 10.83
N PHE A 176 11.34 7.54 9.53
CA PHE A 176 10.69 6.58 8.65
C PHE A 176 11.52 5.29 8.54
N ILE A 177 10.87 4.15 8.68
CA ILE A 177 11.45 2.83 8.41
C ILE A 177 10.67 2.24 7.23
N ILE A 178 11.31 2.18 6.06
CA ILE A 178 10.64 1.87 4.79
C ILE A 178 11.23 0.59 4.18
N PRO A 179 10.87 -0.58 4.67
CA PRO A 179 11.25 -1.82 4.04
C PRO A 179 10.43 -2.04 2.77
N SER A 180 11.07 -2.54 1.72
CA SER A 180 10.38 -2.93 0.47
C SER A 180 9.61 -1.79 -0.21
N TYR A 181 10.06 -0.54 -0.08
CA TYR A 181 9.47 0.64 -0.73
C TYR A 181 7.97 0.86 -0.43
N SER A 182 7.46 0.30 0.65
CA SER A 182 6.07 0.52 1.11
C SER A 182 5.99 1.86 1.85
N PHE A 183 5.88 2.95 1.10
CA PHE A 183 5.89 4.32 1.59
C PHE A 183 4.85 5.16 0.83
N ASP A 184 3.59 4.96 1.20
CA ASP A 184 2.45 5.56 0.55
C ASP A 184 2.01 6.84 1.27
N ILE A 185 1.46 7.80 0.52
CA ILE A 185 0.99 9.08 1.04
C ILE A 185 -0.33 9.49 0.37
N GLU A 186 -1.24 9.99 1.17
CA GLU A 186 -2.50 10.55 0.75
C GLU A 186 -2.80 11.86 1.49
N SER A 187 -3.67 12.66 0.95
CA SER A 187 -4.11 13.91 1.58
C SER A 187 -5.61 13.97 1.77
N ARG A 188 -6.04 14.55 2.90
CA ARG A 188 -7.46 14.84 3.13
C ARG A 188 -7.61 16.02 4.09
N ASN A 189 -8.39 17.04 3.71
CA ASN A 189 -8.68 18.21 4.54
C ASN A 189 -7.42 18.84 5.15
N ASP A 190 -6.47 19.24 4.30
CA ASP A 190 -5.20 19.87 4.66
C ASP A 190 -4.33 19.04 5.64
N THR A 191 -4.55 17.74 5.67
CA THR A 191 -3.75 16.79 6.44
C THR A 191 -3.15 15.74 5.52
N LEU A 192 -1.85 15.51 5.67
CA LEU A 192 -1.15 14.40 5.02
C LEU A 192 -1.24 13.16 5.89
N TYR A 193 -1.48 12.02 5.26
CA TYR A 193 -1.45 10.69 5.87
C TYR A 193 -0.37 9.88 5.16
N CYS A 194 0.55 9.30 5.92
CA CYS A 194 1.71 8.65 5.37
C CYS A 194 1.96 7.30 6.06
N THR A 195 2.28 6.26 5.29
CA THR A 195 2.61 4.97 5.87
C THR A 195 4.05 4.97 6.38
N ASN A 196 4.26 4.64 7.66
CA ASN A 196 5.55 4.25 8.20
C ASN A 196 5.55 2.73 8.37
N SER A 197 5.64 2.01 7.26
CA SER A 197 5.30 0.59 7.15
C SER A 197 6.20 -0.32 8.00
N GLY A 198 7.47 0.02 8.18
CA GLY A 198 8.37 -0.73 9.06
C GLY A 198 8.04 -0.55 10.54
N ARG A 199 7.41 0.56 10.93
CA ARG A 199 6.87 0.78 12.28
C ARG A 199 5.45 0.26 12.42
N ARG A 200 4.79 -0.09 11.32
CA ARG A 200 3.38 -0.50 11.27
C ARG A 200 2.45 0.59 11.76
N LEU A 201 2.72 1.82 11.30
CA LEU A 201 1.99 3.02 11.65
C LEU A 201 1.52 3.76 10.39
N ILE A 202 0.47 4.52 10.55
CA ILE A 202 0.13 5.66 9.71
C ILE A 202 0.43 6.89 10.53
N GLU A 203 1.20 7.80 9.96
CA GLU A 203 1.56 9.08 10.56
C GLU A 203 0.83 10.20 9.84
N THR A 204 0.42 11.24 10.57
CA THR A 204 -0.28 12.39 10.01
C THR A 204 0.49 13.67 10.25
N TYR A 205 0.41 14.59 9.26
CA TYR A 205 1.15 15.85 9.25
C TYR A 205 0.28 16.98 8.72
N THR A 206 0.57 18.20 9.16
CA THR A 206 0.08 19.40 8.48
C THR A 206 0.73 19.54 7.10
N LEU A 207 0.18 20.39 6.23
CA LEU A 207 0.82 20.71 4.94
C LEU A 207 2.16 21.42 5.10
N ASP A 208 2.44 21.99 6.28
CA ASP A 208 3.75 22.52 6.63
C ASP A 208 4.72 21.50 7.23
N GLY A 209 4.29 20.23 7.33
CA GLY A 209 5.13 19.13 7.77
C GLY A 209 5.24 18.99 9.28
N GLU A 210 4.39 19.64 10.05
CA GLU A 210 4.32 19.43 11.49
C GLU A 210 3.61 18.10 11.77
N PHE A 211 4.22 17.27 12.61
CA PHE A 211 3.64 16.00 13.05
C PHE A 211 2.39 16.24 13.88
N ILE A 212 1.29 15.56 13.55
CA ILE A 212 0.02 15.65 14.26
C ILE A 212 -0.18 14.43 15.16
N ALA A 213 -0.17 13.23 14.59
CA ALA A 213 -0.47 11.99 15.29
C ALA A 213 0.08 10.77 14.54
N ALA A 214 0.09 9.62 15.22
CA ALA A 214 0.29 8.32 14.61
C ALA A 214 -0.69 7.31 15.19
N PHE A 215 -1.11 6.35 14.37
CA PHE A 215 -2.01 5.27 14.78
C PHE A 215 -1.69 3.95 14.06
N GLY A 216 -2.33 2.88 14.51
CA GLY A 216 -2.03 1.51 14.08
C GLY A 216 -1.19 0.81 15.12
N GLY A 217 -0.12 0.16 14.70
CA GLY A 217 0.82 -0.57 15.56
C GLY A 217 0.93 -2.03 15.17
N PRO A 218 1.95 -2.74 15.69
CA PRO A 218 2.17 -4.15 15.38
C PRO A 218 1.10 -5.05 16.01
N GLY A 219 0.57 -5.98 15.25
CA GLY A 219 -0.38 -6.96 15.74
C GLY A 219 -1.17 -7.66 14.65
N SER A 220 -1.89 -8.73 15.01
CA SER A 220 -2.80 -9.45 14.13
C SER A 220 -4.27 -9.10 14.33
N LYS A 221 -4.58 -8.40 15.43
CA LYS A 221 -5.96 -7.97 15.74
C LYS A 221 -6.44 -6.94 14.71
N PRO A 222 -7.76 -6.83 14.47
CA PRO A 222 -8.33 -5.74 13.70
C PRO A 222 -7.87 -4.38 14.23
N GLY A 223 -7.49 -3.47 13.32
CA GLY A 223 -6.93 -2.16 13.67
C GLY A 223 -5.42 -2.13 13.92
N SER A 224 -4.77 -3.30 13.97
CA SER A 224 -3.30 -3.42 13.99
C SER A 224 -2.78 -3.91 12.64
N PHE A 225 -1.51 -3.70 12.34
CA PHE A 225 -0.86 -4.13 11.09
C PHE A 225 0.07 -5.31 11.34
N ALA A 226 -0.20 -6.43 10.65
CA ALA A 226 0.59 -7.64 10.77
C ALA A 226 1.84 -7.62 9.87
N GLY A 227 2.82 -8.47 10.17
CA GLY A 227 4.04 -8.61 9.37
C GLY A 227 5.01 -7.44 9.53
N CYS A 228 5.95 -7.29 8.59
CA CYS A 228 7.06 -6.35 8.71
C CYS A 228 6.90 -5.04 7.91
N CYS A 229 5.95 -4.96 7.00
CA CYS A 229 5.91 -3.90 5.97
C CYS A 229 4.46 -3.50 5.64
N ASN A 230 3.62 -3.32 6.64
CA ASN A 230 2.21 -2.94 6.51
C ASN A 230 1.90 -1.66 7.33
N PRO A 231 0.93 -0.85 6.90
CA PRO A 231 0.18 -0.98 5.66
C PRO A 231 1.04 -0.65 4.44
N VAL A 232 0.64 -1.17 3.26
CA VAL A 232 1.32 -0.90 1.99
C VAL A 232 0.71 0.29 1.29
N TYR A 233 -0.62 0.30 1.15
CA TYR A 233 -1.38 1.35 0.49
C TYR A 233 -2.41 1.94 1.44
N ILE A 234 -2.68 3.21 1.26
CA ILE A 234 -3.77 3.95 1.89
C ILE A 234 -4.56 4.71 0.84
N SER A 235 -5.82 4.96 1.09
CA SER A 235 -6.67 5.82 0.27
C SER A 235 -7.86 6.33 1.07
N PHE A 236 -8.60 7.28 0.54
CA PHE A 236 -9.80 7.79 1.17
C PHE A 236 -11.05 7.44 0.40
N SER A 237 -12.10 7.08 1.12
CA SER A 237 -13.46 7.05 0.58
C SER A 237 -14.02 8.46 0.44
N PRO A 238 -15.05 8.68 -0.41
CA PRO A 238 -15.71 9.98 -0.54
C PRO A 238 -16.25 10.54 0.78
N ASP A 239 -16.76 9.68 1.67
CA ASP A 239 -17.23 10.05 3.02
C ASP A 239 -16.10 10.33 4.03
N GLY A 240 -14.84 10.20 3.63
CA GLY A 240 -13.66 10.56 4.39
C GLY A 240 -13.14 9.48 5.34
N ARG A 241 -13.59 8.23 5.21
CA ARG A 241 -12.94 7.09 5.88
C ARG A 241 -11.61 6.79 5.20
N LEU A 242 -10.61 6.46 6.02
CA LEU A 242 -9.32 6.00 5.53
C LEU A 242 -9.36 4.49 5.30
N PHE A 243 -8.96 4.07 4.12
CA PHE A 243 -8.75 2.67 3.79
C PHE A 243 -7.27 2.32 3.87
N THR A 244 -6.98 1.11 4.31
CA THR A 244 -5.62 0.56 4.37
C THR A 244 -5.58 -0.78 3.69
N SER A 245 -4.49 -1.06 2.98
CA SER A 245 -4.25 -2.35 2.34
C SER A 245 -2.97 -2.98 2.88
N GLU A 246 -3.08 -4.25 3.24
CA GLU A 246 -2.00 -5.05 3.81
C GLU A 246 -1.59 -6.19 2.87
N LYS A 247 -0.31 -6.59 2.93
CA LYS A 247 0.26 -7.76 2.26
C LYS A 247 0.53 -8.90 3.25
N GLY A 248 0.84 -10.09 2.74
CA GLY A 248 1.13 -11.31 3.52
C GLY A 248 -0.14 -12.11 3.81
N ASN A 249 -1.09 -11.53 4.49
CA ASN A 249 -2.49 -11.97 4.57
C ASN A 249 -3.35 -10.79 4.10
N PRO A 250 -3.56 -10.65 2.78
CA PRO A 250 -4.15 -9.46 2.21
C PRO A 250 -5.51 -9.14 2.81
N ARG A 251 -5.67 -7.89 3.21
CA ARG A 251 -6.97 -7.35 3.64
C ARG A 251 -7.04 -5.86 3.36
N ILE A 252 -8.25 -5.38 3.13
CA ILE A 252 -8.57 -3.97 3.07
C ILE A 252 -9.43 -3.64 4.29
N SER A 253 -8.97 -2.67 5.07
CA SER A 253 -9.61 -2.26 6.31
C SER A 253 -10.00 -0.78 6.26
N SER A 254 -11.03 -0.41 7.01
CA SER A 254 -11.55 0.95 7.13
C SER A 254 -11.27 1.51 8.52
N PHE A 255 -10.87 2.77 8.54
CA PHE A 255 -10.61 3.55 9.76
C PHE A 255 -11.30 4.91 9.67
N GLU A 256 -11.64 5.49 10.80
CA GLU A 256 -11.91 6.92 10.91
C GLU A 256 -10.60 7.70 10.71
N ARG A 257 -10.69 8.97 10.34
CA ARG A 257 -9.52 9.84 10.13
C ARG A 257 -8.62 9.98 11.36
N ASN A 258 -9.18 9.83 12.55
CA ASN A 258 -8.44 9.86 13.82
C ASN A 258 -7.72 8.55 14.15
N GLY A 259 -7.79 7.54 13.25
CA GLY A 259 -7.17 6.24 13.42
C GLY A 259 -8.00 5.19 14.17
N LYS A 260 -9.26 5.51 14.52
CA LYS A 260 -10.15 4.50 15.09
C LYS A 260 -10.53 3.48 14.02
N PHE A 261 -10.27 2.21 14.30
CA PHE A 261 -10.65 1.11 13.42
C PHE A 261 -12.18 0.98 13.34
N ASN A 262 -12.70 0.81 12.12
CA ASN A 262 -14.12 0.56 11.88
C ASN A 262 -14.35 -0.93 11.60
N GLU A 263 -13.87 -1.41 10.46
CA GLU A 263 -14.15 -2.77 9.99
C GLU A 263 -13.14 -3.25 8.96
N ILE A 264 -13.13 -4.55 8.69
CA ILE A 264 -12.49 -5.15 7.53
C ILE A 264 -13.50 -5.13 6.39
N LEU A 265 -13.15 -4.52 5.26
CA LEU A 265 -14.01 -4.45 4.07
C LEU A 265 -13.87 -5.72 3.22
N LEU A 266 -12.63 -6.09 2.90
CA LEU A 266 -12.29 -7.25 2.10
C LEU A 266 -11.15 -8.03 2.78
N ASN A 267 -11.29 -9.34 2.87
CA ASN A 267 -10.25 -10.21 3.41
C ASN A 267 -9.52 -10.98 2.28
N SER A 268 -8.51 -11.74 2.63
CA SER A 268 -7.70 -12.52 1.69
C SER A 268 -8.54 -13.42 0.78
N ARG A 269 -9.60 -14.04 1.30
CA ARG A 269 -10.49 -14.90 0.50
C ARG A 269 -11.27 -14.09 -0.55
N THR A 270 -11.81 -12.95 -0.17
CA THR A 270 -12.57 -12.06 -1.06
C THR A 270 -11.66 -11.46 -2.13
N LEU A 271 -10.40 -11.16 -1.78
CA LEU A 271 -9.38 -10.62 -2.69
C LEU A 271 -8.75 -11.67 -3.63
N GLY A 272 -9.09 -12.96 -3.46
CA GLY A 272 -8.51 -14.03 -4.28
C GLY A 272 -7.19 -14.59 -3.77
N GLY A 273 -6.78 -14.26 -2.55
CA GLY A 273 -5.57 -14.78 -1.90
C GLY A 273 -4.28 -14.08 -2.34
N GLY A 274 -3.16 -14.81 -2.19
CA GLY A 274 -1.83 -14.30 -2.52
C GLY A 274 -1.15 -13.58 -1.37
N ASN A 275 0.04 -13.02 -1.64
CA ASN A 275 0.86 -12.35 -0.64
C ASN A 275 1.04 -10.83 -0.89
N LYS A 276 0.58 -10.34 -2.05
CA LYS A 276 0.67 -8.91 -2.42
C LYS A 276 -0.45 -8.10 -1.77
N ALA A 277 -0.21 -6.84 -1.52
CA ALA A 277 -1.25 -5.88 -1.21
C ALA A 277 -2.04 -5.51 -2.48
N TYR A 278 -3.27 -5.10 -2.29
CA TYR A 278 -4.18 -4.67 -3.35
C TYR A 278 -4.45 -3.19 -3.16
N GLU A 279 -4.15 -2.38 -4.15
CA GLU A 279 -4.52 -0.98 -4.11
C GLU A 279 -6.03 -0.85 -4.26
N VAL A 280 -6.63 0.11 -3.54
CA VAL A 280 -8.07 0.34 -3.53
C VAL A 280 -8.37 1.83 -3.71
N ARG A 281 -9.38 2.13 -4.52
CA ARG A 281 -10.02 3.45 -4.60
C ARG A 281 -11.52 3.27 -4.45
N ALA A 282 -12.20 4.29 -3.97
CA ALA A 282 -13.64 4.25 -3.72
C ALA A 282 -14.37 5.40 -4.39
N ASP A 283 -15.54 5.09 -4.94
CA ASP A 283 -16.50 6.07 -5.48
C ASP A 283 -17.90 5.69 -5.04
N GLU A 284 -18.54 6.55 -4.25
CA GLU A 284 -19.84 6.27 -3.64
C GLU A 284 -19.91 4.90 -2.96
N ASP A 285 -20.72 3.99 -3.50
CA ASP A 285 -20.92 2.64 -2.99
C ASP A 285 -19.97 1.60 -3.61
N LYS A 286 -19.04 2.01 -4.50
CA LYS A 286 -18.13 1.11 -5.22
C LYS A 286 -16.71 1.15 -4.67
N LEU A 287 -16.07 -0.02 -4.66
CA LEU A 287 -14.62 -0.16 -4.49
C LEU A 287 -14.02 -0.69 -5.79
N PHE A 288 -12.98 -0.03 -6.24
CA PHE A 288 -12.10 -0.48 -7.32
C PHE A 288 -10.85 -1.04 -6.70
N VAL A 289 -10.54 -2.30 -6.99
CA VAL A 289 -9.43 -3.01 -6.36
C VAL A 289 -8.52 -3.56 -7.44
N SER A 290 -7.24 -3.15 -7.41
CA SER A 290 -6.25 -3.62 -8.38
C SER A 290 -5.82 -5.05 -8.08
N GLY A 291 -5.75 -5.88 -9.12
CA GLY A 291 -5.01 -7.14 -9.12
C GLY A 291 -3.72 -7.01 -9.92
N LYS A 292 -3.22 -8.13 -10.46
CA LYS A 292 -1.99 -8.09 -11.29
C LYS A 292 -2.18 -7.21 -12.53
N ASN A 293 -3.17 -7.53 -13.36
CA ASN A 293 -3.54 -6.78 -14.57
C ASN A 293 -5.06 -6.61 -14.67
N LYS A 294 -5.74 -6.64 -13.54
CA LYS A 294 -7.21 -6.63 -13.45
C LYS A 294 -7.64 -5.62 -12.41
N ILE A 295 -8.70 -4.87 -12.71
CA ILE A 295 -9.50 -4.13 -11.73
C ILE A 295 -10.74 -4.94 -11.43
N SER A 296 -10.98 -5.17 -10.15
CA SER A 296 -12.22 -5.77 -9.63
C SER A 296 -13.09 -4.67 -9.03
N ILE A 297 -14.37 -4.64 -9.39
CA ILE A 297 -15.35 -3.66 -8.92
C ILE A 297 -16.27 -4.36 -7.94
N PHE A 298 -16.30 -3.85 -6.72
CA PHE A 298 -17.16 -4.34 -5.66
C PHE A 298 -18.21 -3.26 -5.34
N GLU A 299 -19.42 -3.66 -5.03
CA GLU A 299 -20.50 -2.77 -4.57
C GLU A 299 -20.88 -3.07 -3.12
N TYR A 300 -21.25 -2.02 -2.39
CA TYR A 300 -21.72 -2.14 -1.02
C TYR A 300 -23.07 -2.84 -0.97
N ASN A 301 -23.14 -3.94 -0.20
CA ASN A 301 -24.39 -4.64 0.04
C ASN A 301 -25.29 -3.81 0.96
N LYS A 302 -26.29 -3.15 0.39
CA LYS A 302 -27.38 -2.53 1.15
C LYS A 302 -28.32 -3.64 1.64
N ILE A 303 -27.99 -4.30 2.79
CA ILE A 303 -28.90 -5.24 3.44
C ILE A 303 -29.94 -4.47 4.26
#